data_3de30a9d62899755844eee595ba49aeb
#
_entry.id   3de30a9d62899755844eee595ba49aeb
#
_cell.length_a   1.000
_cell.length_b   1.000
_cell.length_c   1.000
_cell.angle_alpha   90.00
_cell.angle_beta   90.00
_cell.angle_gamma   90.00
#
_symmetry.space_group_name_H-M   'P 1'
#
loop_
_entity.id
_entity.type
_entity.pdbx_description
1 polymer ?
#
loop_
_entity_poly.entity_id
_entity_poly.type
_entity_poly.pdbx_seq_one_letter_code
_entity_poly.pdbx_strand_id
1 'polypeptide(L)'
;MSLIAPAGLVLLVWLCAGCSRGPESPSEATSSSTATTSADGAEQVSSSSGWLGSTACRECHSQIFERYTGHPMWHTLARTDKATAIENFSQTSFSGPAGLEYRVEVNEGFPAGSPSTSSMPADSDSRQPVQWHHELRRASDGSVLYDQRVPFEIAVGSGAHGRSWLRNVEGRLYQSPITWYSEDGHWGLSPGYAPEFHDRFERRVTHACLSCHAGRAIPLAGEPDRFQDPLFAEESIGCERCHGPGEQHVQWHRNIAAAGSAASVGSGNPAADPIVNPGHFQDARLDAVCNQCHLAGQRRVLKNGHSEFDFRPGMRVSDLWTVFVKTKGTTAGTEDPAGAVSHVEQMHASRCYQQTSGGLNCISCHDPHEVPAAGQESAFYRAKCLECHSAGRVECSELPERRA
;
A
#
# COMPACT_ATOMS: atom_id res chain seq x y z
N MET A 1 19.30 -37.70 51.04
CA MET A 1 18.28 -37.91 52.10
C MET A 1 17.10 -37.03 51.75
N SER A 2 16.14 -37.56 51.52
CA SER A 2 14.70 -37.81 51.60
C SER A 2 13.97 -37.21 50.41
N LEU A 3 13.41 -37.99 49.50
CA LEU A 3 12.16 -38.75 49.51
C LEU A 3 10.92 -37.81 49.66
N ILE A 4 9.88 -37.78 48.88
CA ILE A 4 8.90 -38.69 48.32
C ILE A 4 7.92 -37.80 47.50
N ALA A 5 7.59 -37.90 46.26
CA ALA A 5 6.59 -38.67 45.51
C ALA A 5 5.11 -38.31 45.77
N PRO A 6 4.20 -38.74 44.91
CA PRO A 6 3.23 -37.94 44.16
C PRO A 6 1.75 -38.28 44.51
N ALA A 7 0.80 -37.49 44.03
CA ALA A 7 -0.62 -37.88 43.88
C ALA A 7 -1.34 -36.66 43.22
N GLY A 8 -2.31 -36.77 42.39
CA GLY A 8 -3.19 -37.82 41.95
C GLY A 8 -4.18 -37.20 40.96
N LEU A 9 -4.46 -37.94 39.96
CA LEU A 9 -5.43 -37.75 38.90
C LEU A 9 -6.86 -37.80 39.45
N VAL A 10 -7.74 -36.82 39.16
CA VAL A 10 -9.20 -36.97 39.26
C VAL A 10 -9.88 -36.55 37.98
N LEU A 11 -10.25 -37.55 37.23
CA LEU A 11 -11.24 -37.47 36.15
C LEU A 11 -12.63 -37.30 36.77
N LEU A 12 -13.41 -36.34 36.33
CA LEU A 12 -14.84 -36.30 36.56
C LEU A 12 -15.58 -36.22 35.21
N VAL A 13 -16.02 -37.39 34.80
CA VAL A 13 -17.02 -37.59 33.74
C VAL A 13 -18.39 -37.27 34.32
N TRP A 14 -19.14 -36.39 33.67
CA TRP A 14 -20.59 -36.27 33.89
C TRP A 14 -21.29 -36.58 32.58
N LEU A 15 -21.86 -37.78 32.58
CA LEU A 15 -22.95 -38.21 31.70
C LEU A 15 -24.28 -37.80 32.34
N CYS A 16 -25.13 -37.13 31.60
CA CYS A 16 -26.56 -37.20 31.80
C CYS A 16 -27.31 -37.28 30.47
N ALA A 17 -27.91 -38.40 30.29
CA ALA A 17 -28.84 -38.75 29.23
C ALA A 17 -30.27 -38.29 29.57
N GLY A 18 -31.06 -38.03 28.54
CA GLY A 18 -32.45 -38.44 28.64
C GLY A 18 -33.53 -37.44 28.24
N CYS A 19 -34.32 -37.89 27.26
CA CYS A 19 -35.75 -37.74 26.96
C CYS A 19 -36.14 -36.63 25.99
N SER A 20 -36.41 -36.92 24.77
CA SER A 20 -37.45 -37.63 23.96
C SER A 20 -38.86 -37.07 24.03
N ARG A 21 -39.42 -36.91 22.82
CA ARG A 21 -40.78 -36.80 22.31
C ARG A 21 -41.28 -35.41 21.89
N GLY A 22 -41.50 -35.27 20.65
CA GLY A 22 -42.41 -34.90 19.64
C GLY A 22 -43.87 -35.32 19.84
N PRO A 23 -44.83 -35.20 18.88
CA PRO A 23 -44.89 -34.38 17.64
C PRO A 23 -46.17 -33.51 17.60
N GLU A 24 -46.36 -32.69 16.58
CA GLU A 24 -47.60 -32.53 15.82
C GLU A 24 -47.55 -31.41 14.79
N SER A 25 -47.66 -31.76 13.52
CA SER A 25 -48.24 -30.92 12.45
C SER A 25 -49.77 -31.14 12.46
N PRO A 26 -50.59 -30.25 11.85
CA PRO A 26 -50.65 -30.07 10.41
C PRO A 26 -51.13 -28.68 9.94
N SER A 27 -50.95 -28.30 8.72
CA SER A 27 -52.00 -28.13 7.70
C SER A 27 -51.54 -27.25 6.55
N GLU A 28 -51.74 -27.76 5.39
CA GLU A 28 -51.52 -27.21 4.05
C GLU A 28 -52.24 -25.90 3.78
N ALA A 29 -51.59 -25.03 3.02
CA ALA A 29 -52.26 -24.19 2.01
C ALA A 29 -51.36 -24.02 0.81
N THR A 30 -51.66 -24.75 -0.21
CA THR A 30 -51.17 -24.66 -1.58
C THR A 30 -51.42 -23.28 -2.17
N SER A 31 -50.35 -22.63 -2.69
CA SER A 31 -50.42 -21.81 -3.88
C SER A 31 -49.15 -21.96 -4.69
N SER A 32 -49.31 -22.65 -5.80
CA SER A 32 -48.32 -22.84 -6.84
C SER A 32 -48.02 -21.50 -7.53
N SER A 33 -46.73 -21.10 -7.47
CA SER A 33 -46.15 -20.19 -8.45
C SER A 33 -44.83 -20.81 -8.90
N THR A 34 -44.87 -21.37 -10.10
CA THR A 34 -43.71 -21.83 -10.85
C THR A 34 -42.80 -20.62 -11.16
N ALA A 35 -41.74 -20.45 -10.39
CA ALA A 35 -40.62 -19.64 -10.77
C ALA A 35 -39.53 -20.56 -11.29
N THR A 36 -39.35 -20.52 -12.57
CA THR A 36 -38.26 -21.11 -13.32
C THR A 36 -36.93 -20.49 -12.77
N THR A 37 -36.18 -21.29 -12.05
CA THR A 37 -34.79 -20.99 -11.70
C THR A 37 -33.94 -21.22 -12.94
N SER A 38 -33.67 -20.15 -13.70
CA SER A 38 -32.52 -20.09 -14.57
C SER A 38 -31.29 -19.77 -13.71
N ALA A 39 -30.55 -20.83 -13.45
CA ALA A 39 -29.15 -20.70 -13.00
C ALA A 39 -28.35 -20.23 -14.22
N ASP A 40 -28.10 -18.94 -14.30
CA ASP A 40 -26.99 -18.32 -15.04
C ASP A 40 -27.02 -16.83 -14.74
N GLY A 41 -26.01 -16.36 -14.06
CA GLY A 41 -25.87 -14.95 -13.76
C GLY A 41 -25.05 -14.71 -12.50
N ALA A 42 -23.87 -15.34 -12.39
CA ALA A 42 -22.80 -14.74 -11.63
C ALA A 42 -22.47 -13.43 -12.35
N GLU A 43 -23.16 -12.37 -11.95
CA GLU A 43 -22.86 -11.00 -12.36
C GLU A 43 -21.44 -10.73 -11.92
N GLN A 44 -20.50 -10.83 -12.87
CA GLN A 44 -19.15 -10.30 -12.69
C GLN A 44 -19.35 -8.83 -12.37
N VAL A 45 -19.27 -8.48 -11.10
CA VAL A 45 -19.19 -7.10 -10.67
C VAL A 45 -17.92 -6.55 -11.30
N SER A 46 -18.10 -5.89 -12.44
CA SER A 46 -17.06 -5.15 -13.13
C SER A 46 -16.56 -4.10 -12.14
N SER A 47 -15.49 -4.42 -11.42
CA SER A 47 -14.84 -3.53 -10.45
C SER A 47 -14.18 -2.30 -11.09
N SER A 48 -14.45 -2.07 -12.38
CA SER A 48 -13.88 -0.99 -13.18
C SER A 48 -14.82 0.18 -13.43
N SER A 49 -16.09 0.11 -13.00
CA SER A 49 -17.04 1.19 -13.28
C SER A 49 -16.60 2.49 -12.61
N GLY A 50 -16.35 3.51 -13.43
CA GLY A 50 -16.04 4.85 -12.99
C GLY A 50 -14.55 5.21 -12.92
N TRP A 51 -13.64 4.26 -13.01
CA TRP A 51 -12.21 4.51 -12.96
C TRP A 51 -11.59 4.59 -14.34
N LEU A 52 -10.86 5.68 -14.62
CA LEU A 52 -10.24 5.95 -15.92
C LEU A 52 -8.73 5.77 -15.94
N GLY A 53 -8.09 5.82 -14.75
CA GLY A 53 -6.65 5.93 -14.60
C GLY A 53 -6.14 7.36 -14.81
N SER A 54 -5.03 7.67 -14.17
CA SER A 54 -4.50 9.04 -14.08
C SER A 54 -4.15 9.68 -15.42
N THR A 55 -3.86 8.88 -16.44
CA THR A 55 -3.55 9.40 -17.79
C THR A 55 -4.72 10.20 -18.39
N ALA A 56 -5.97 9.83 -18.07
CA ALA A 56 -7.14 10.56 -18.54
C ALA A 56 -7.24 11.98 -17.94
N CYS A 57 -6.66 12.22 -16.77
CA CYS A 57 -6.68 13.52 -16.11
C CYS A 57 -5.74 14.53 -16.80
N ARG A 58 -4.71 14.04 -17.50
CA ARG A 58 -3.70 14.86 -18.16
C ARG A 58 -4.27 15.81 -19.21
N GLU A 59 -5.34 15.43 -19.89
CA GLU A 59 -5.94 16.23 -20.96
C GLU A 59 -6.34 17.63 -20.46
N CYS A 60 -6.87 17.73 -19.23
CA CYS A 60 -7.34 19.00 -18.66
C CYS A 60 -6.43 19.50 -17.54
N HIS A 61 -5.72 18.63 -16.84
CA HIS A 61 -4.87 18.95 -15.68
C HIS A 61 -3.38 18.72 -15.95
N SER A 62 -2.88 19.08 -17.16
CA SER A 62 -1.52 18.79 -17.60
C SER A 62 -0.45 19.27 -16.63
N GLN A 63 -0.55 20.48 -16.10
CA GLN A 63 0.45 21.05 -15.17
C GLN A 63 0.50 20.31 -13.83
N ILE A 64 -0.66 19.95 -13.27
CA ILE A 64 -0.73 19.18 -12.03
C ILE A 64 -0.21 17.76 -12.29
N PHE A 65 -0.60 17.16 -13.40
CA PHE A 65 -0.14 15.83 -13.79
C PHE A 65 1.39 15.78 -13.91
N GLU A 66 2.02 16.73 -14.60
CA GLU A 66 3.46 16.79 -14.79
C GLU A 66 4.22 16.98 -13.46
N ARG A 67 3.71 17.82 -12.55
CA ARG A 67 4.30 17.95 -11.20
C ARG A 67 4.16 16.67 -10.40
N TYR A 68 2.98 16.04 -10.45
CA TYR A 68 2.71 14.83 -9.69
C TYR A 68 3.53 13.63 -10.19
N THR A 69 3.89 13.56 -11.48
CA THR A 69 4.77 12.49 -11.97
C THR A 69 6.16 12.51 -11.36
N GLY A 70 6.60 13.63 -10.78
CA GLY A 70 7.81 13.72 -9.97
C GLY A 70 7.64 13.33 -8.50
N HIS A 71 6.40 13.13 -8.05
CA HIS A 71 6.11 12.83 -6.64
C HIS A 71 6.43 11.37 -6.30
N PRO A 72 7.01 11.05 -5.12
CA PRO A 72 7.30 9.68 -4.71
C PRO A 72 6.09 8.73 -4.76
N MET A 73 4.87 9.20 -4.52
CA MET A 73 3.67 8.39 -4.64
C MET A 73 3.41 7.90 -6.08
N TRP A 74 3.82 8.65 -7.10
CA TRP A 74 3.75 8.22 -8.50
C TRP A 74 4.73 7.08 -8.82
N HIS A 75 5.70 6.81 -7.96
CA HIS A 75 6.72 5.80 -8.15
C HIS A 75 6.63 4.64 -7.15
N THR A 76 5.48 4.48 -6.47
CA THR A 76 5.32 3.47 -5.42
C THR A 76 5.37 2.03 -5.90
N LEU A 77 5.01 1.80 -7.17
CA LEU A 77 5.03 0.48 -7.79
C LEU A 77 5.14 0.63 -9.31
N ALA A 78 5.97 -0.18 -9.93
CA ALA A 78 6.07 -0.26 -11.38
C ALA A 78 6.59 -1.64 -11.81
N ARG A 79 6.27 -2.06 -13.01
CA ARG A 79 7.00 -3.18 -13.64
C ARG A 79 8.47 -2.81 -13.76
N THR A 80 9.36 -3.77 -13.56
CA THR A 80 10.80 -3.52 -13.53
C THR A 80 11.32 -2.93 -14.85
N ASP A 81 10.69 -3.28 -15.97
CA ASP A 81 11.01 -2.74 -17.30
C ASP A 81 10.61 -1.27 -17.50
N LYS A 82 9.76 -0.73 -16.63
CA LYS A 82 9.30 0.68 -16.64
C LYS A 82 9.84 1.51 -15.46
N ALA A 83 10.37 0.84 -14.45
CA ALA A 83 10.88 1.52 -13.27
C ALA A 83 12.14 2.34 -13.60
N THR A 84 12.18 3.60 -13.21
CA THR A 84 13.40 4.41 -13.30
C THR A 84 14.48 3.79 -12.42
N ALA A 85 15.65 3.50 -12.98
CA ALA A 85 16.78 2.97 -12.23
C ALA A 85 17.27 4.00 -11.21
N ILE A 86 17.37 3.59 -9.96
CA ILE A 86 17.91 4.37 -8.84
C ILE A 86 19.03 3.63 -8.13
N GLU A 87 19.19 2.37 -8.45
CA GLU A 87 20.09 1.43 -7.82
C GLU A 87 21.52 1.58 -8.33
N ASN A 88 22.50 1.35 -7.46
CA ASN A 88 23.89 1.25 -7.85
C ASN A 88 24.28 -0.23 -7.99
N PHE A 89 24.62 -0.61 -9.21
CA PHE A 89 25.01 -1.99 -9.54
C PHE A 89 26.53 -2.23 -9.49
N SER A 90 27.33 -1.30 -8.94
CA SER A 90 28.77 -1.51 -8.78
C SER A 90 29.12 -2.45 -7.62
N GLN A 91 28.27 -2.52 -6.61
CA GLN A 91 28.39 -3.42 -5.45
C GLN A 91 27.06 -4.17 -5.25
N THR A 92 26.93 -5.29 -5.89
CA THR A 92 25.65 -6.04 -5.95
C THR A 92 25.59 -7.25 -5.04
N SER A 93 26.65 -7.53 -4.26
CA SER A 93 26.72 -8.71 -3.42
C SER A 93 26.82 -8.34 -1.95
N PHE A 94 26.12 -9.11 -1.12
CA PHE A 94 26.25 -9.02 0.33
C PHE A 94 26.05 -10.40 0.97
N SER A 95 26.63 -10.60 2.16
CA SER A 95 26.47 -11.84 2.93
C SER A 95 25.19 -11.78 3.76
N GLY A 96 24.41 -12.83 3.68
CA GLY A 96 23.22 -13.05 4.48
C GLY A 96 23.43 -14.04 5.63
N PRO A 97 22.35 -14.43 6.28
CA PRO A 97 22.38 -15.38 7.38
C PRO A 97 22.81 -16.79 6.91
N ALA A 98 23.34 -17.58 7.86
CA ALA A 98 23.67 -19.00 7.65
C ALA A 98 24.57 -19.29 6.44
N GLY A 99 25.46 -18.36 6.07
CA GLY A 99 26.36 -18.51 4.93
C GLY A 99 25.69 -18.40 3.57
N LEU A 100 24.52 -17.76 3.48
CA LEU A 100 23.93 -17.33 2.22
C LEU A 100 24.68 -16.12 1.67
N GLU A 101 24.93 -16.12 0.40
CA GLU A 101 25.40 -14.99 -0.37
C GLU A 101 24.26 -14.52 -1.25
N TYR A 102 23.99 -13.22 -1.21
CA TYR A 102 23.00 -12.56 -2.08
C TYR A 102 23.74 -11.75 -3.12
N ARG A 103 23.21 -11.78 -4.34
CA ARG A 103 23.70 -10.97 -5.44
C ARG A 103 22.54 -10.46 -6.28
N VAL A 104 22.65 -9.23 -6.75
CA VAL A 104 21.80 -8.71 -7.80
C VAL A 104 22.57 -8.76 -9.11
N GLU A 105 22.01 -9.40 -10.10
CA GLU A 105 22.61 -9.54 -11.42
C GLU A 105 21.77 -8.75 -12.44
N VAL A 106 22.43 -8.06 -13.35
CA VAL A 106 21.81 -7.38 -14.48
C VAL A 106 22.34 -8.01 -15.74
N ASN A 107 21.46 -8.63 -16.51
CA ASN A 107 21.83 -9.28 -17.76
C ASN A 107 21.12 -8.61 -18.93
N GLU A 108 21.83 -8.44 -20.02
CA GLU A 108 21.25 -8.06 -21.31
C GLU A 108 20.61 -9.30 -21.98
N GLY A 109 19.32 -9.55 -21.68
CA GLY A 109 18.53 -10.59 -22.31
C GLY A 109 18.36 -11.88 -21.50
N PHE A 110 17.27 -12.62 -21.77
CA PHE A 110 17.01 -13.92 -21.15
C PHE A 110 18.04 -14.97 -21.57
N PRO A 111 18.59 -15.77 -20.65
CA PRO A 111 19.32 -16.97 -21.05
C PRO A 111 18.37 -17.93 -21.77
N ALA A 112 18.76 -18.38 -22.92
CA ALA A 112 18.04 -19.42 -23.67
C ALA A 112 17.92 -20.69 -22.82
N GLY A 113 16.70 -21.03 -22.38
CA GLY A 113 16.44 -22.24 -21.59
C GLY A 113 15.79 -22.03 -20.23
N SER A 114 15.47 -20.80 -19.81
CA SER A 114 14.66 -20.62 -18.61
C SER A 114 13.21 -21.06 -18.87
N PRO A 115 12.58 -21.87 -17.99
CA PRO A 115 11.19 -22.23 -18.16
C PRO A 115 10.34 -20.95 -18.11
N SER A 116 9.77 -20.61 -19.25
CA SER A 116 8.80 -19.55 -19.40
C SER A 116 7.54 -19.94 -18.65
N THR A 117 7.37 -19.44 -17.45
CA THR A 117 6.08 -19.44 -16.79
C THR A 117 5.42 -18.11 -17.07
N SER A 118 4.41 -18.18 -17.94
CA SER A 118 3.49 -17.09 -18.25
C SER A 118 3.87 -16.19 -19.43
N SER A 119 2.96 -16.17 -20.37
CA SER A 119 2.83 -15.41 -21.59
C SER A 119 3.19 -13.92 -21.45
N MET A 120 4.44 -13.57 -21.78
CA MET A 120 4.79 -12.22 -22.15
C MET A 120 4.62 -12.05 -23.67
N PRO A 121 3.94 -11.00 -24.16
CA PRO A 121 3.92 -10.71 -25.57
C PRO A 121 5.35 -10.40 -26.02
N ALA A 122 5.78 -11.10 -27.07
CA ALA A 122 7.04 -10.88 -27.73
C ALA A 122 6.95 -9.60 -28.58
N ASP A 123 7.17 -8.44 -27.94
CA ASP A 123 7.48 -7.22 -28.67
C ASP A 123 8.98 -6.99 -28.58
N SER A 124 9.68 -7.19 -29.69
CA SER A 124 11.10 -7.57 -29.77
C SER A 124 12.07 -6.41 -29.91
N ASP A 125 11.69 -5.15 -29.58
CA ASP A 125 12.56 -4.02 -29.97
C ASP A 125 12.96 -3.04 -28.86
N SER A 126 12.71 -3.36 -27.58
CA SER A 126 13.31 -2.61 -26.47
C SER A 126 13.62 -3.53 -25.29
N ARG A 127 14.72 -4.27 -25.39
CA ARG A 127 15.17 -5.15 -24.30
C ARG A 127 15.78 -4.31 -23.20
N GLN A 128 14.96 -3.96 -22.20
CA GLN A 128 15.45 -3.46 -20.92
C GLN A 128 16.27 -4.58 -20.25
N PRO A 129 17.35 -4.25 -19.54
CA PRO A 129 18.14 -5.25 -18.83
C PRO A 129 17.27 -5.96 -17.79
N VAL A 130 17.29 -7.29 -17.81
CA VAL A 130 16.58 -8.10 -16.81
C VAL A 130 17.42 -8.13 -15.55
N GLN A 131 16.80 -7.76 -14.43
CA GLN A 131 17.43 -7.82 -13.11
C GLN A 131 17.05 -9.12 -12.42
N TRP A 132 18.02 -9.75 -11.78
CA TRP A 132 17.87 -11.03 -11.10
C TRP A 132 18.31 -10.94 -9.65
N HIS A 133 17.53 -11.53 -8.77
CA HIS A 133 17.93 -11.92 -7.44
C HIS A 133 18.65 -13.28 -7.56
N HIS A 134 19.87 -13.35 -7.09
CA HIS A 134 20.66 -14.56 -7.03
C HIS A 134 21.02 -14.90 -5.58
N GLU A 135 20.62 -16.07 -5.12
CA GLU A 135 21.01 -16.63 -3.83
C GLU A 135 21.94 -17.81 -4.04
N LEU A 136 23.05 -17.78 -3.34
CA LEU A 136 24.05 -18.84 -3.34
C LEU A 136 24.41 -19.26 -1.93
N ARG A 137 24.43 -20.55 -1.65
CA ARG A 137 24.91 -21.09 -0.39
C ARG A 137 25.97 -22.13 -0.66
N ARG A 138 27.09 -22.03 0.06
CA ARG A 138 28.19 -22.97 -0.02
C ARG A 138 28.37 -23.72 1.31
N ALA A 139 28.82 -24.99 1.22
CA ALA A 139 29.30 -25.73 2.35
C ALA A 139 30.70 -25.24 2.79
N SER A 140 31.17 -25.70 3.93
CA SER A 140 32.51 -25.37 4.46
C SER A 140 33.65 -25.79 3.56
N ASP A 141 33.45 -26.81 2.72
CA ASP A 141 34.40 -27.30 1.72
C ASP A 141 34.34 -26.53 0.38
N GLY A 142 33.49 -25.49 0.29
CA GLY A 142 33.29 -24.68 -0.90
C GLY A 142 32.30 -25.26 -1.92
N SER A 143 31.78 -26.47 -1.71
CA SER A 143 30.75 -27.04 -2.59
C SER A 143 29.45 -26.24 -2.54
N VAL A 144 28.77 -26.16 -3.68
CA VAL A 144 27.49 -25.44 -3.79
C VAL A 144 26.37 -26.33 -3.24
N LEU A 145 25.75 -25.88 -2.16
CA LEU A 145 24.56 -26.52 -1.59
C LEU A 145 23.27 -26.02 -2.22
N TYR A 146 23.28 -24.77 -2.69
CA TYR A 146 22.11 -24.11 -3.18
C TYR A 146 22.50 -22.97 -4.12
N ASP A 147 21.82 -22.87 -5.24
CA ASP A 147 22.00 -21.84 -6.27
C ASP A 147 20.62 -21.55 -6.87
N GLN A 148 20.08 -20.35 -6.63
CA GLN A 148 18.77 -19.96 -7.17
C GLN A 148 18.82 -18.56 -7.74
N ARG A 149 18.29 -18.39 -8.94
CA ARG A 149 18.05 -17.10 -9.56
C ARG A 149 16.56 -16.87 -9.75
N VAL A 150 16.09 -15.68 -9.39
CA VAL A 150 14.71 -15.28 -9.49
C VAL A 150 14.64 -13.91 -10.15
N PRO A 151 13.85 -13.72 -11.22
CA PRO A 151 13.75 -12.44 -11.88
C PRO A 151 13.01 -11.42 -10.96
N PHE A 152 13.42 -10.18 -11.02
CA PHE A 152 12.67 -9.05 -10.49
C PHE A 152 11.61 -8.65 -11.53
N GLU A 153 10.34 -8.81 -11.20
CA GLU A 153 9.25 -8.53 -12.14
C GLU A 153 8.58 -7.19 -11.86
N ILE A 154 8.44 -6.83 -10.59
CA ILE A 154 7.75 -5.63 -10.15
C ILE A 154 8.61 -4.96 -9.07
N ALA A 155 8.94 -3.70 -9.28
CA ALA A 155 9.56 -2.84 -8.28
C ALA A 155 8.47 -2.27 -7.36
N VAL A 156 8.69 -2.28 -6.05
CA VAL A 156 7.79 -1.72 -5.03
C VAL A 156 8.56 -0.80 -4.09
N GLY A 157 8.03 0.40 -3.89
CA GLY A 157 8.67 1.48 -3.16
C GLY A 157 9.17 2.58 -4.10
N SER A 158 8.93 3.82 -3.71
CA SER A 158 9.27 5.01 -4.52
C SER A 158 10.78 5.20 -4.73
N GLY A 159 11.59 4.56 -3.91
CA GLY A 159 13.02 4.77 -3.90
C GLY A 159 13.48 5.95 -3.04
N ALA A 160 12.58 6.69 -2.39
CA ALA A 160 12.97 7.76 -1.47
C ALA A 160 13.80 7.21 -0.28
N HIS A 161 13.41 6.07 0.28
CA HIS A 161 14.15 5.38 1.34
C HIS A 161 14.71 4.04 0.85
N GLY A 162 13.98 3.35 -0.02
CA GLY A 162 14.38 2.09 -0.58
C GLY A 162 13.40 1.55 -1.60
N ARG A 163 13.79 0.46 -2.24
CA ARG A 163 13.00 -0.26 -3.23
C ARG A 163 13.20 -1.75 -3.07
N SER A 164 12.09 -2.47 -2.97
CA SER A 164 12.02 -3.93 -2.98
C SER A 164 11.48 -4.44 -4.30
N TRP A 165 11.52 -5.75 -4.52
CA TRP A 165 10.99 -6.38 -5.73
C TRP A 165 10.02 -7.48 -5.39
N LEU A 166 9.10 -7.71 -6.32
CA LEU A 166 8.11 -8.76 -6.23
C LEU A 166 8.26 -9.71 -7.41
N ARG A 167 7.96 -10.97 -7.13
CA ARG A 167 7.77 -12.03 -8.11
C ARG A 167 6.29 -12.37 -8.20
N ASN A 168 5.79 -12.57 -9.42
CA ASN A 168 4.44 -13.07 -9.67
C ASN A 168 4.46 -14.58 -9.90
N VAL A 169 3.62 -15.30 -9.18
CA VAL A 169 3.39 -16.73 -9.41
C VAL A 169 1.88 -16.94 -9.52
N GLU A 170 1.39 -17.01 -10.74
CA GLU A 170 -0.03 -17.25 -11.05
C GLU A 170 -0.98 -16.27 -10.33
N GLY A 171 -0.64 -14.99 -10.34
CA GLY A 171 -1.42 -13.93 -9.68
C GLY A 171 -1.15 -13.79 -8.17
N ARG A 172 -0.28 -14.60 -7.59
CA ARG A 172 0.20 -14.43 -6.20
C ARG A 172 1.55 -13.74 -6.22
N LEU A 173 1.66 -12.67 -5.46
CA LEU A 173 2.88 -11.89 -5.39
C LEU A 173 3.68 -12.25 -4.14
N TYR A 174 5.00 -12.36 -4.33
CA TYR A 174 5.95 -12.69 -3.27
C TYR A 174 7.07 -11.66 -3.25
N GLN A 175 7.40 -11.16 -2.05
CA GLN A 175 8.48 -10.21 -1.87
C GLN A 175 9.84 -10.91 -1.96
N SER A 176 10.76 -10.31 -2.71
CA SER A 176 12.17 -10.69 -2.68
C SER A 176 12.78 -10.38 -1.31
N PRO A 177 13.65 -11.26 -0.79
CA PRO A 177 14.44 -10.94 0.40
C PRO A 177 15.44 -9.81 0.22
N ILE A 178 15.67 -9.31 -1.00
CA ILE A 178 16.63 -8.23 -1.29
C ILE A 178 15.91 -6.90 -1.48
N THR A 179 16.47 -5.85 -0.90
CA THR A 179 16.05 -4.44 -1.03
C THR A 179 17.26 -3.56 -1.31
N TRP A 180 17.07 -2.56 -2.16
CA TRP A 180 17.95 -1.41 -2.30
C TRP A 180 17.59 -0.35 -1.27
N TYR A 181 18.54 0.10 -0.48
CA TYR A 181 18.40 1.19 0.48
C TYR A 181 19.05 2.44 -0.10
N SER A 182 18.23 3.40 -0.50
CA SER A 182 18.68 4.61 -1.21
C SER A 182 19.44 5.57 -0.32
N GLU A 183 19.09 5.64 0.97
CA GLU A 183 19.70 6.55 1.94
C GLU A 183 21.18 6.24 2.13
N ASP A 184 21.53 4.97 2.27
CA ASP A 184 22.89 4.49 2.47
C ASP A 184 23.55 3.99 1.18
N GLY A 185 22.79 3.87 0.09
CA GLY A 185 23.28 3.44 -1.21
C GLY A 185 23.78 1.99 -1.23
N HIS A 186 23.09 1.08 -0.57
CA HIS A 186 23.48 -0.33 -0.48
C HIS A 186 22.33 -1.33 -0.69
N TRP A 187 22.69 -2.56 -1.04
CA TRP A 187 21.80 -3.71 -1.07
C TRP A 187 21.79 -4.43 0.28
N GLY A 188 20.63 -4.82 0.74
CA GLY A 188 20.46 -5.51 2.01
C GLY A 188 19.22 -6.37 2.07
N LEU A 189 18.97 -7.00 3.21
CA LEU A 189 17.74 -7.75 3.44
C LEU A 189 16.53 -6.81 3.48
N SER A 190 15.44 -7.25 2.88
CA SER A 190 14.18 -6.49 2.87
C SER A 190 13.64 -6.27 4.29
N PRO A 191 12.96 -5.16 4.55
CA PRO A 191 12.39 -4.87 5.87
C PRO A 191 11.53 -6.04 6.37
N GLY A 192 11.75 -6.46 7.62
CA GLY A 192 11.06 -7.57 8.26
C GLY A 192 11.61 -8.97 7.92
N TYR A 193 12.72 -9.04 7.19
CA TYR A 193 13.52 -10.27 7.08
C TYR A 193 14.59 -10.29 8.16
N ALA A 194 14.54 -11.31 9.03
CA ALA A 194 15.51 -11.43 10.11
C ALA A 194 16.85 -11.96 9.59
N PRO A 195 18.00 -11.50 10.15
CA PRO A 195 19.31 -11.97 9.73
C PRO A 195 19.56 -13.46 9.97
N GLU A 196 18.97 -14.04 11.04
CA GLU A 196 19.19 -15.44 11.40
C GLU A 196 18.27 -16.40 10.64
N PHE A 197 17.05 -15.96 10.32
CA PHE A 197 16.05 -16.77 9.66
C PHE A 197 15.03 -15.89 8.93
N HIS A 198 14.68 -16.25 7.71
CA HIS A 198 13.58 -15.63 6.97
C HIS A 198 13.01 -16.60 5.92
N ASP A 199 11.76 -16.36 5.54
CA ASP A 199 10.99 -17.25 4.67
C ASP A 199 11.38 -17.12 3.19
N ARG A 200 12.43 -16.36 2.86
CA ARG A 200 12.93 -16.17 1.51
C ARG A 200 11.82 -15.62 0.59
N PHE A 201 11.44 -16.35 -0.49
CA PHE A 201 10.34 -15.97 -1.40
C PHE A 201 8.97 -16.48 -0.94
N GLU A 202 8.78 -16.86 0.30
CA GLU A 202 7.49 -17.30 0.83
C GLU A 202 6.66 -16.15 1.41
N ARG A 203 7.30 -14.98 1.60
CA ARG A 203 6.58 -13.81 2.10
C ARG A 203 5.59 -13.28 1.07
N ARG A 204 4.33 -13.62 1.29
CA ARG A 204 3.23 -13.25 0.42
C ARG A 204 2.90 -11.77 0.55
N VAL A 205 2.69 -11.11 -0.59
CA VAL A 205 2.16 -9.76 -0.66
C VAL A 205 0.63 -9.84 -0.63
N THR A 206 0.04 -9.28 0.40
CA THR A 206 -1.39 -9.34 0.66
C THR A 206 -2.13 -8.16 0.03
N HIS A 207 -3.47 -8.20 0.02
CA HIS A 207 -4.31 -7.06 -0.33
C HIS A 207 -3.96 -5.82 0.52
N ALA A 208 -3.67 -6.00 1.81
CA ALA A 208 -3.27 -4.91 2.71
C ALA A 208 -1.97 -4.21 2.26
N CYS A 209 -0.99 -4.96 1.72
CA CYS A 209 0.23 -4.36 1.17
C CYS A 209 -0.08 -3.49 -0.05
N LEU A 210 -0.83 -4.04 -1.01
CA LEU A 210 -1.13 -3.35 -2.26
C LEU A 210 -2.15 -2.22 -2.10
N SER A 211 -2.98 -2.23 -1.06
CA SER A 211 -3.88 -1.11 -0.78
C SER A 211 -3.14 0.20 -0.52
N CYS A 212 -1.86 0.13 -0.10
CA CYS A 212 -1.01 1.31 0.14
C CYS A 212 0.07 1.51 -0.93
N HIS A 213 0.46 0.46 -1.68
CA HIS A 213 1.56 0.54 -2.62
C HIS A 213 1.13 0.57 -4.08
N ALA A 214 -0.07 0.10 -4.43
CA ALA A 214 -0.59 0.12 -5.78
C ALA A 214 -1.68 1.18 -5.97
N GLY A 215 -1.77 1.72 -7.16
CA GLY A 215 -2.85 2.61 -7.56
C GLY A 215 -4.18 1.86 -7.56
N ARG A 216 -4.26 0.81 -8.35
CA ARG A 216 -5.44 -0.07 -8.39
C ARG A 216 -5.04 -1.51 -8.76
N ALA A 217 -4.83 -2.34 -7.75
CA ALA A 217 -4.71 -3.77 -7.94
C ALA A 217 -6.07 -4.40 -8.28
N ILE A 218 -6.07 -5.51 -9.01
CA ILE A 218 -7.29 -6.21 -9.43
C ILE A 218 -7.36 -7.57 -8.70
N PRO A 219 -8.02 -7.64 -7.53
CA PRO A 219 -8.18 -8.88 -6.80
C PRO A 219 -8.96 -9.93 -7.61
N LEU A 220 -8.58 -11.20 -7.48
CA LEU A 220 -9.35 -12.30 -8.00
C LEU A 220 -10.46 -12.66 -7.00
N ALA A 221 -11.71 -12.58 -7.45
CA ALA A 221 -12.86 -12.84 -6.58
C ALA A 221 -12.81 -14.25 -5.98
N GLY A 222 -13.05 -14.36 -4.68
CA GLY A 222 -13.02 -15.63 -3.94
C GLY A 222 -11.64 -16.18 -3.61
N GLU A 223 -10.57 -15.56 -4.06
CA GLU A 223 -9.19 -16.01 -3.85
C GLU A 223 -8.41 -14.99 -2.99
N PRO A 224 -8.15 -15.29 -1.72
CA PRO A 224 -7.37 -14.39 -0.87
C PRO A 224 -5.96 -14.15 -1.42
N ASP A 225 -5.55 -12.88 -1.46
CA ASP A 225 -4.21 -12.45 -1.87
C ASP A 225 -3.77 -12.99 -3.26
N ARG A 226 -4.74 -13.12 -4.16
CA ARG A 226 -4.52 -13.43 -5.56
C ARG A 226 -5.12 -12.35 -6.44
N PHE A 227 -4.44 -12.04 -7.53
CA PHE A 227 -4.79 -10.95 -8.43
C PHE A 227 -5.02 -11.50 -9.84
N GLN A 228 -5.85 -10.78 -10.60
CA GLN A 228 -6.15 -11.11 -12.00
C GLN A 228 -4.96 -10.77 -12.91
N ASP A 229 -5.04 -11.18 -14.17
CA ASP A 229 -4.16 -10.69 -15.22
C ASP A 229 -4.97 -9.71 -16.11
N PRO A 230 -4.56 -8.45 -16.25
CA PRO A 230 -3.40 -7.81 -15.61
C PRO A 230 -3.56 -7.65 -14.08
N LEU A 231 -2.43 -7.68 -13.34
CA LEU A 231 -2.42 -7.55 -11.87
C LEU A 231 -2.95 -6.20 -11.38
N PHE A 232 -2.72 -5.17 -12.17
CA PHE A 232 -3.03 -3.78 -11.85
C PHE A 232 -3.76 -3.12 -13.02
N ALA A 233 -4.80 -2.38 -12.71
CA ALA A 233 -5.39 -1.43 -13.64
C ALA A 233 -4.66 -0.07 -13.60
N GLU A 234 -4.02 0.25 -12.47
CA GLU A 234 -3.07 1.34 -12.31
C GLU A 234 -1.97 0.88 -11.34
N GLU A 235 -0.71 0.96 -11.78
CA GLU A 235 0.43 0.43 -11.03
C GLU A 235 0.70 1.28 -9.78
N SER A 236 1.05 2.54 -9.94
CA SER A 236 1.38 3.45 -8.85
C SER A 236 0.17 4.21 -8.31
N ILE A 237 0.34 4.86 -7.16
CA ILE A 237 -0.70 5.71 -6.57
C ILE A 237 -0.98 6.89 -7.50
N GLY A 238 -2.14 6.88 -8.13
CA GLY A 238 -2.58 7.88 -9.10
C GLY A 238 -3.62 8.85 -8.54
N CYS A 239 -4.13 9.72 -9.42
CA CYS A 239 -5.06 10.81 -9.11
C CYS A 239 -6.32 10.29 -8.40
N GLU A 240 -6.89 9.22 -8.92
CA GLU A 240 -8.16 8.68 -8.45
C GLU A 240 -8.06 8.03 -7.04
N ARG A 241 -6.84 7.72 -6.56
CA ARG A 241 -6.67 7.24 -5.17
C ARG A 241 -7.02 8.31 -4.12
N CYS A 242 -6.86 9.58 -4.49
CA CYS A 242 -7.14 10.73 -3.63
C CYS A 242 -8.43 11.44 -4.01
N HIS A 243 -8.83 11.40 -5.29
CA HIS A 243 -9.98 12.14 -5.80
C HIS A 243 -11.22 11.26 -6.07
N GLY A 244 -11.05 9.93 -6.07
CA GLY A 244 -12.13 8.99 -6.44
C GLY A 244 -12.27 8.80 -7.95
N PRO A 245 -13.22 7.95 -8.37
CA PRO A 245 -13.43 7.61 -9.77
C PRO A 245 -13.76 8.82 -10.64
N GLY A 246 -13.02 9.02 -11.73
CA GLY A 246 -13.07 10.23 -12.56
C GLY A 246 -14.04 10.21 -13.72
N GLU A 247 -14.67 9.07 -14.06
CA GLU A 247 -15.49 8.93 -15.27
C GLU A 247 -16.64 9.93 -15.32
N GLN A 248 -17.40 10.06 -14.24
CA GLN A 248 -18.53 10.98 -14.17
C GLN A 248 -18.09 12.45 -14.24
N HIS A 249 -16.95 12.79 -13.65
CA HIS A 249 -16.35 14.11 -13.71
C HIS A 249 -15.99 14.48 -15.16
N VAL A 250 -15.28 13.61 -15.86
CA VAL A 250 -14.89 13.82 -17.26
C VAL A 250 -16.12 13.95 -18.13
N GLN A 251 -17.12 13.08 -17.96
CA GLN A 251 -18.36 13.14 -18.72
C GLN A 251 -19.15 14.41 -18.44
N TRP A 252 -19.22 14.83 -17.17
CA TRP A 252 -19.90 16.06 -16.77
C TRP A 252 -19.28 17.31 -17.45
N HIS A 253 -17.96 17.45 -17.45
CA HIS A 253 -17.27 18.55 -18.12
C HIS A 253 -17.40 18.50 -19.63
N ARG A 254 -17.33 17.33 -20.26
CA ARG A 254 -17.56 17.17 -21.71
C ARG A 254 -18.96 17.56 -22.11
N ASN A 255 -19.97 17.23 -21.32
CA ASN A 255 -21.37 17.61 -21.59
C ASN A 255 -21.58 19.14 -21.50
N ILE A 256 -20.97 19.81 -20.52
CA ILE A 256 -20.98 21.26 -20.37
C ILE A 256 -20.36 21.92 -21.63
N ALA A 257 -19.18 21.43 -22.03
CA ALA A 257 -18.47 21.95 -23.19
C ALA A 257 -19.30 21.77 -24.49
N ALA A 258 -19.96 20.62 -24.67
CA ALA A 258 -20.77 20.29 -25.84
C ALA A 258 -22.05 21.10 -25.89
N ALA A 259 -22.61 21.50 -24.77
CA ALA A 259 -23.84 22.29 -24.72
C ALA A 259 -23.67 23.74 -25.22
N GLY A 260 -22.43 24.15 -25.55
CA GLY A 260 -22.15 25.48 -26.15
C GLY A 260 -22.57 26.65 -25.25
N SER A 261 -22.89 26.38 -24.01
CA SER A 261 -23.36 27.36 -23.06
C SER A 261 -22.20 28.26 -22.66
N ALA A 262 -22.36 29.57 -22.91
CA ALA A 262 -21.56 30.61 -22.27
C ALA A 262 -21.80 30.67 -20.74
N ALA A 263 -22.31 29.61 -20.14
CA ALA A 263 -22.25 29.34 -18.72
C ALA A 263 -20.77 29.19 -18.37
N SER A 264 -20.23 30.31 -17.92
CA SER A 264 -18.85 30.49 -17.45
C SER A 264 -18.33 29.20 -16.76
N VAL A 265 -17.22 28.70 -17.26
CA VAL A 265 -16.40 27.63 -16.64
C VAL A 265 -16.04 27.94 -15.16
N GLY A 266 -16.45 29.11 -14.66
CA GLY A 266 -16.28 29.56 -13.29
C GLY A 266 -17.53 29.61 -12.40
N SER A 267 -18.74 29.32 -12.90
CA SER A 267 -20.00 29.40 -12.13
C SER A 267 -20.74 28.07 -11.97
N GLY A 268 -20.18 26.96 -12.44
CA GLY A 268 -20.71 25.66 -12.08
C GLY A 268 -20.58 25.46 -10.56
N ASN A 269 -21.70 25.17 -9.90
CA ASN A 269 -21.71 24.88 -8.48
C ASN A 269 -20.67 23.78 -8.19
N PRO A 270 -19.56 24.03 -7.46
CA PRO A 270 -18.56 23.01 -7.17
C PRO A 270 -19.13 21.78 -6.46
N ALA A 271 -20.28 21.95 -5.81
CA ALA A 271 -21.03 20.88 -5.18
C ALA A 271 -21.74 19.94 -6.18
N ALA A 272 -21.80 20.29 -7.47
CA ALA A 272 -22.42 19.47 -8.52
C ALA A 272 -21.40 18.65 -9.32
N ASP A 273 -20.12 18.97 -9.22
CA ASP A 273 -19.03 18.19 -9.83
C ASP A 273 -18.89 16.85 -9.10
N PRO A 274 -19.01 15.71 -9.78
CA PRO A 274 -19.02 14.39 -9.12
C PRO A 274 -17.65 13.92 -8.63
N ILE A 275 -16.58 14.68 -8.84
CA ILE A 275 -15.25 14.36 -8.31
C ILE A 275 -15.09 14.91 -6.89
N VAL A 276 -14.37 14.20 -6.05
CA VAL A 276 -14.03 14.69 -4.71
C VAL A 276 -12.78 15.56 -4.76
N ASN A 277 -12.87 16.78 -4.23
CA ASN A 277 -11.70 17.58 -3.89
C ASN A 277 -11.47 17.51 -2.37
N PRO A 278 -10.48 16.74 -1.89
CA PRO A 278 -10.25 16.59 -0.45
C PRO A 278 -9.95 17.90 0.27
N GLY A 279 -9.37 18.89 -0.43
CA GLY A 279 -9.09 20.22 0.13
C GLY A 279 -10.34 21.00 0.58
N HIS A 280 -11.53 20.58 0.16
CA HIS A 280 -12.80 21.18 0.63
C HIS A 280 -13.29 20.61 1.97
N PHE A 281 -12.72 19.50 2.45
CA PHE A 281 -13.08 18.95 3.74
C PHE A 281 -12.48 19.78 4.87
N GLN A 282 -13.29 20.07 5.89
CA GLN A 282 -12.89 20.81 7.07
C GLN A 282 -12.83 19.90 8.33
N ASP A 283 -12.79 18.60 8.13
CA ASP A 283 -12.80 17.60 9.20
C ASP A 283 -11.82 16.43 8.88
N ALA A 284 -11.85 15.40 9.72
CA ALA A 284 -11.00 14.23 9.62
C ALA A 284 -11.06 13.48 8.27
N ARG A 285 -11.99 13.82 7.37
CA ARG A 285 -12.05 13.23 6.01
C ARG A 285 -10.92 13.74 5.13
N LEU A 286 -10.43 14.96 5.35
CA LEU A 286 -9.25 15.48 4.67
C LEU A 286 -8.04 14.57 4.94
N ASP A 287 -7.72 14.38 6.22
CA ASP A 287 -6.57 13.56 6.61
C ASP A 287 -6.80 12.07 6.33
N ALA A 288 -8.05 11.60 6.27
CA ALA A 288 -8.35 10.20 5.98
C ALA A 288 -7.83 9.77 4.61
N VAL A 289 -7.76 10.68 3.63
CA VAL A 289 -7.17 10.41 2.31
C VAL A 289 -5.70 10.04 2.43
N CYS A 290 -4.95 10.68 3.31
CA CYS A 290 -3.56 10.34 3.57
C CYS A 290 -3.45 9.12 4.50
N ASN A 291 -4.29 9.08 5.52
CA ASN A 291 -4.29 8.09 6.57
C ASN A 291 -4.69 6.69 6.10
N GLN A 292 -5.37 6.56 4.95
CA GLN A 292 -5.63 5.26 4.35
C GLN A 292 -4.33 4.46 4.13
N CYS A 293 -3.19 5.13 3.93
CA CYS A 293 -1.87 4.52 3.74
C CYS A 293 -0.88 4.89 4.86
N HIS A 294 -0.89 6.14 5.35
CA HIS A 294 0.11 6.66 6.27
C HIS A 294 -0.21 6.47 7.76
N LEU A 295 -1.39 5.95 8.11
CA LEU A 295 -1.75 5.56 9.47
C LEU A 295 -1.77 4.02 9.59
N ALA A 296 -0.61 3.42 9.79
CA ALA A 296 -0.51 1.98 10.02
C ALA A 296 -0.83 1.61 11.48
N GLY A 297 -0.40 2.42 12.44
CA GLY A 297 -0.48 2.13 13.88
C GLY A 297 0.34 0.90 14.26
N GLN A 298 0.11 0.38 15.44
CA GLN A 298 0.65 -0.90 15.91
C GLN A 298 -0.05 -2.08 15.21
N ARG A 299 -1.33 -1.93 14.96
CA ARG A 299 -2.18 -2.89 14.27
C ARG A 299 -3.33 -2.17 13.59
N ARG A 300 -3.61 -2.59 12.36
CA ARG A 300 -4.76 -2.15 11.60
C ARG A 300 -5.62 -3.38 11.28
N VAL A 301 -6.88 -3.33 11.65
CA VAL A 301 -7.82 -4.44 11.47
C VAL A 301 -8.97 -3.98 10.58
N LEU A 302 -9.12 -4.64 9.44
CA LEU A 302 -10.23 -4.39 8.53
C LEU A 302 -11.55 -4.82 9.19
N LYS A 303 -12.57 -4.00 9.07
CA LYS A 303 -13.90 -4.32 9.57
C LYS A 303 -14.56 -5.41 8.72
N ASN A 304 -15.37 -6.22 9.36
CA ASN A 304 -16.07 -7.31 8.69
C ASN A 304 -16.96 -6.79 7.55
N GLY A 305 -16.98 -7.50 6.45
CA GLY A 305 -17.76 -7.14 5.25
C GLY A 305 -17.10 -6.10 4.34
N HIS A 306 -15.87 -5.66 4.66
CA HIS A 306 -15.12 -4.72 3.84
C HIS A 306 -13.89 -5.36 3.19
N SER A 307 -13.44 -4.73 2.10
CA SER A 307 -12.17 -5.01 1.42
C SER A 307 -11.16 -3.89 1.70
N GLU A 308 -9.87 -4.21 1.65
CA GLU A 308 -8.78 -3.23 1.74
C GLU A 308 -8.83 -2.16 0.64
N PHE A 309 -9.57 -2.43 -0.45
CA PHE A 309 -9.72 -1.53 -1.60
C PHE A 309 -11.04 -0.72 -1.58
N ASP A 310 -11.83 -0.81 -0.51
CA ASP A 310 -13.13 -0.13 -0.43
C ASP A 310 -13.04 1.35 -0.05
N PHE A 311 -11.86 1.83 0.37
CA PHE A 311 -11.71 3.24 0.72
C PHE A 311 -12.05 4.15 -0.46
N ARG A 312 -12.85 5.16 -0.17
CA ARG A 312 -13.17 6.25 -1.10
C ARG A 312 -12.95 7.60 -0.40
N PRO A 313 -12.44 8.62 -1.13
CA PRO A 313 -12.35 9.98 -0.60
C PRO A 313 -13.70 10.45 -0.08
N GLY A 314 -13.69 11.08 1.11
CA GLY A 314 -14.91 11.43 1.83
C GLY A 314 -15.31 10.44 2.93
N MET A 315 -14.74 9.23 2.93
CA MET A 315 -14.83 8.29 4.04
C MET A 315 -13.84 8.65 5.16
N ARG A 316 -14.12 8.17 6.36
CA ARG A 316 -13.16 8.19 7.47
C ARG A 316 -12.41 6.86 7.52
N VAL A 317 -11.19 6.87 8.02
CA VAL A 317 -10.43 5.62 8.23
C VAL A 317 -11.21 4.66 9.11
N SER A 318 -11.90 5.18 10.12
CA SER A 318 -12.73 4.40 11.03
C SER A 318 -13.96 3.75 10.38
N ASP A 319 -14.31 4.10 9.16
CA ASP A 319 -15.43 3.45 8.47
C ASP A 319 -15.03 2.03 8.01
N LEU A 320 -13.75 1.85 7.63
CA LEU A 320 -13.22 0.59 7.13
C LEU A 320 -12.35 -0.15 8.14
N TRP A 321 -11.54 0.58 8.93
CA TRP A 321 -10.54 -0.05 9.80
C TRP A 321 -10.67 0.38 11.25
N THR A 322 -10.31 -0.54 12.15
CA THR A 322 -9.94 -0.20 13.51
C THR A 322 -8.41 -0.14 13.58
N VAL A 323 -7.88 1.02 13.94
CA VAL A 323 -6.44 1.24 14.06
C VAL A 323 -6.05 1.35 15.51
N PHE A 324 -5.14 0.50 15.97
CA PHE A 324 -4.58 0.51 17.31
C PHE A 324 -3.25 1.27 17.26
N VAL A 325 -3.17 2.35 18.02
CA VAL A 325 -1.97 3.20 18.12
C VAL A 325 -1.31 3.04 19.49
N LYS A 326 -0.01 3.28 19.57
CA LYS A 326 0.73 3.22 20.84
C LYS A 326 0.31 4.37 21.74
N THR A 327 -0.13 4.06 22.95
CA THR A 327 -0.47 5.08 23.96
C THR A 327 0.79 5.51 24.69
N LYS A 328 1.02 6.82 24.85
CA LYS A 328 2.12 7.33 25.68
C LYS A 328 2.00 6.75 27.10
N GLY A 329 3.01 6.03 27.57
CA GLY A 329 3.11 5.52 28.95
C GLY A 329 3.01 4.01 29.14
N THR A 330 2.77 3.21 28.12
CA THR A 330 2.84 1.74 28.23
C THR A 330 4.21 1.26 27.80
N THR A 331 4.99 0.84 28.80
CA THR A 331 6.26 0.14 28.78
C THR A 331 7.53 0.98 28.73
N ALA A 332 7.99 1.37 29.92
CA ALA A 332 9.43 1.33 30.22
C ALA A 332 9.88 -0.15 30.12
N GLY A 333 10.66 -0.51 29.11
CA GLY A 333 11.37 -1.78 29.13
C GLY A 333 11.31 -2.69 27.91
N THR A 334 10.49 -2.41 26.90
CA THR A 334 10.62 -3.12 25.61
C THR A 334 10.73 -2.07 24.52
N GLU A 335 11.96 -1.63 24.26
CA GLU A 335 12.27 -0.98 23.00
C GLU A 335 12.10 -2.05 21.91
N ASP A 336 10.99 -2.02 21.22
CA ASP A 336 10.90 -2.68 19.92
C ASP A 336 11.76 -1.85 18.94
N PRO A 337 12.94 -2.32 18.56
CA PRO A 337 13.81 -1.56 17.67
C PRO A 337 13.21 -1.38 16.26
N ALA A 338 12.11 -2.09 15.95
CA ALA A 338 11.36 -1.98 14.70
C ALA A 338 10.07 -1.17 14.85
N GLY A 339 9.81 -0.53 15.98
CA GLY A 339 8.60 0.26 16.22
C GLY A 339 8.54 1.52 15.37
N ALA A 340 8.30 1.35 14.07
CA ALA A 340 8.05 2.46 13.17
C ALA A 340 6.79 3.22 13.63
N VAL A 341 6.98 4.44 14.10
CA VAL A 341 5.89 5.37 14.40
C VAL A 341 5.40 5.94 13.07
N SER A 342 4.11 5.84 12.79
CA SER A 342 3.55 6.36 11.55
C SER A 342 3.66 7.90 11.49
N HIS A 343 3.68 8.46 10.28
CA HIS A 343 3.72 9.92 10.08
C HIS A 343 2.60 10.64 10.84
N VAL A 344 1.42 10.04 10.90
CA VAL A 344 0.24 10.58 11.59
C VAL A 344 0.46 10.63 13.10
N GLU A 345 1.00 9.55 13.68
CA GLU A 345 1.31 9.50 15.12
C GLU A 345 2.36 10.55 15.49
N GLN A 346 3.38 10.74 14.63
CA GLN A 346 4.39 11.79 14.81
C GLN A 346 3.77 13.19 14.73
N MET A 347 2.92 13.45 13.74
CA MET A 347 2.20 14.71 13.61
C MET A 347 1.35 14.99 14.84
N HIS A 348 0.55 14.03 15.29
CA HIS A 348 -0.31 14.17 16.48
C HIS A 348 0.50 14.34 17.78
N ALA A 349 1.71 13.80 17.86
CA ALA A 349 2.62 13.99 18.98
C ALA A 349 3.32 15.36 18.95
N SER A 350 3.30 16.08 17.83
CA SER A 350 3.94 17.38 17.68
C SER A 350 3.23 18.46 18.53
N ARG A 351 4.01 19.42 19.03
CA ARG A 351 3.46 20.58 19.75
C ARG A 351 2.56 21.43 18.86
N CYS A 352 2.88 21.54 17.58
CA CYS A 352 2.07 22.26 16.59
C CYS A 352 0.64 21.73 16.54
N TYR A 353 0.48 20.42 16.37
CA TYR A 353 -0.84 19.79 16.34
C TYR A 353 -1.61 19.95 17.66
N GLN A 354 -0.93 19.70 18.80
CA GLN A 354 -1.53 19.77 20.13
C GLN A 354 -1.97 21.17 20.49
N GLN A 355 -1.20 22.20 20.12
CA GLN A 355 -1.51 23.62 20.45
C GLN A 355 -2.54 24.23 19.50
N THR A 356 -2.73 23.68 18.31
CA THR A 356 -3.77 24.10 17.36
C THR A 356 -5.10 23.37 17.59
N SER A 357 -5.20 22.54 18.64
CA SER A 357 -6.40 21.74 18.93
C SER A 357 -6.83 20.87 17.73
N GLY A 358 -5.86 20.34 16.97
CA GLY A 358 -6.11 19.55 15.77
C GLY A 358 -6.41 20.38 14.51
N GLY A 359 -6.18 21.68 14.53
CA GLY A 359 -6.32 22.54 13.35
C GLY A 359 -5.21 22.35 12.31
N LEU A 360 -4.12 21.67 12.68
CA LEU A 360 -3.06 21.30 11.75
C LEU A 360 -3.43 19.97 11.06
N ASN A 361 -3.28 19.90 9.74
CA ASN A 361 -3.53 18.72 8.91
C ASN A 361 -2.34 18.45 7.98
N CYS A 362 -2.40 17.36 7.23
CA CYS A 362 -1.29 16.93 6.36
C CYS A 362 -0.90 18.01 5.34
N ILE A 363 -1.89 18.65 4.72
CA ILE A 363 -1.64 19.67 3.68
C ILE A 363 -1.21 21.04 4.26
N SER A 364 -1.21 21.21 5.56
CA SER A 364 -0.61 22.38 6.19
C SER A 364 0.91 22.46 5.95
N CYS A 365 1.56 21.31 5.74
CA CYS A 365 3.00 21.22 5.52
C CYS A 365 3.36 20.62 4.17
N HIS A 366 2.52 19.75 3.60
CA HIS A 366 2.80 19.01 2.38
C HIS A 366 1.90 19.47 1.23
N ASP A 367 2.47 19.62 0.02
CA ASP A 367 1.69 19.70 -1.20
C ASP A 367 1.49 18.26 -1.72
N PRO A 368 0.23 17.77 -1.89
CA PRO A 368 -0.02 16.40 -2.33
C PRO A 368 0.32 16.17 -3.82
N HIS A 369 0.56 17.23 -4.58
CA HIS A 369 0.85 17.15 -6.02
C HIS A 369 2.30 17.48 -6.38
N GLU A 370 3.09 17.94 -5.41
CA GLU A 370 4.47 18.38 -5.67
C GLU A 370 5.35 18.11 -4.45
N VAL A 371 6.60 17.81 -4.70
CA VAL A 371 7.65 17.75 -3.67
C VAL A 371 8.66 18.86 -3.92
N PRO A 372 9.29 19.40 -2.87
CA PRO A 372 10.37 20.37 -3.05
C PRO A 372 11.49 19.77 -3.91
N ALA A 373 12.11 20.60 -4.73
CA ALA A 373 13.26 20.17 -5.50
C ALA A 373 14.40 19.72 -4.57
N ALA A 374 15.22 18.79 -5.05
CA ALA A 374 16.33 18.26 -4.28
C ALA A 374 17.25 19.38 -3.75
N GLY A 375 17.52 19.34 -2.45
CA GLY A 375 18.30 20.36 -1.75
C GLY A 375 17.53 21.63 -1.36
N GLN A 376 16.23 21.72 -1.69
CA GLN A 376 15.35 22.83 -1.29
C GLN A 376 14.39 22.47 -0.15
N GLU A 377 14.44 21.25 0.36
CA GLU A 377 13.51 20.72 1.35
C GLU A 377 13.48 21.57 2.61
N SER A 378 14.65 21.93 3.13
CA SER A 378 14.78 22.74 4.34
C SER A 378 14.14 24.13 4.17
N ALA A 379 14.39 24.78 3.03
CA ALA A 379 13.81 26.09 2.73
C ALA A 379 12.28 26.01 2.57
N PHE A 380 11.80 24.98 1.88
CA PHE A 380 10.37 24.75 1.65
C PHE A 380 9.62 24.54 2.97
N TYR A 381 10.07 23.59 3.79
CA TYR A 381 9.37 23.29 5.06
C TYR A 381 9.55 24.41 6.09
N ARG A 382 10.69 25.14 6.08
CA ARG A 382 10.84 26.35 6.88
C ARG A 382 9.80 27.41 6.51
N ALA A 383 9.53 27.62 5.21
CA ALA A 383 8.50 28.55 4.78
C ALA A 383 7.11 28.18 5.34
N LYS A 384 6.77 26.87 5.36
CA LYS A 384 5.54 26.37 5.99
C LYS A 384 5.47 26.68 7.50
N CYS A 385 6.58 26.55 8.21
CA CYS A 385 6.63 26.92 9.61
C CYS A 385 6.39 28.45 9.79
N LEU A 386 6.97 29.27 8.91
CA LEU A 386 6.85 30.73 8.98
C LEU A 386 5.45 31.26 8.63
N GLU A 387 4.60 30.49 7.95
CA GLU A 387 3.20 30.85 7.75
C GLU A 387 2.45 31.08 9.08
N CYS A 388 2.80 30.32 10.13
CA CYS A 388 2.27 30.49 11.47
C CYS A 388 3.24 31.23 12.41
N HIS A 389 4.56 31.02 12.29
CA HIS A 389 5.61 31.53 13.18
C HIS A 389 6.28 32.79 12.64
N SER A 390 5.64 33.55 11.76
CA SER A 390 6.15 34.88 11.35
C SER A 390 6.01 35.93 12.47
N ALA A 391 6.83 36.96 12.40
CA ALA A 391 6.90 38.02 13.40
C ALA A 391 5.49 38.56 13.74
N GLY A 392 5.14 38.55 15.03
CA GLY A 392 3.88 39.07 15.54
C GLY A 392 2.71 38.11 15.59
N ARG A 393 2.85 36.83 15.15
CA ARG A 393 1.77 35.83 15.28
C ARG A 393 1.98 34.87 16.43
N VAL A 394 2.95 33.97 16.32
CA VAL A 394 3.32 33.01 17.36
C VAL A 394 4.83 32.99 17.48
N GLU A 395 5.36 33.23 18.67
CA GLU A 395 6.78 33.11 18.92
C GLU A 395 7.18 31.63 19.01
N CYS A 396 8.25 31.26 18.32
CA CYS A 396 8.86 29.95 18.47
C CYS A 396 9.44 29.80 19.87
N SER A 397 9.09 28.75 20.59
CA SER A 397 9.59 28.46 21.94
C SER A 397 11.01 27.87 21.96
N GLU A 398 11.60 27.60 20.78
CA GLU A 398 12.97 27.11 20.66
C GLU A 398 13.98 28.20 21.02
N LEU A 399 15.15 27.77 21.45
CA LEU A 399 16.26 28.67 21.75
C LEU A 399 16.65 29.52 20.53
N PRO A 400 17.06 30.79 20.71
CA PRO A 400 17.38 31.67 19.59
C PRO A 400 18.35 31.09 18.57
N GLU A 401 19.35 30.32 19.03
CA GLU A 401 20.37 29.64 18.21
C GLU A 401 19.79 28.52 17.32
N ARG A 402 18.59 28.02 17.62
CA ARG A 402 17.87 27.01 16.84
C ARG A 402 16.81 27.59 15.90
N ARG A 403 16.61 28.89 15.95
CA ARG A 403 15.64 29.61 15.10
C ARG A 403 16.23 30.07 13.77
N ALA A 404 17.55 29.95 13.62
CA ALA A 404 18.33 30.41 12.45
C ALA A 404 18.18 29.49 11.24
#